data_04505bffb5a88f367a654f7e63688d3c
#
_entry.id   04505bffb5a88f367a654f7e63688d3c
#
_cell.length_a   1.000
_cell.length_b   1.000
_cell.length_c   1.000
_cell.angle_alpha   90.00
_cell.angle_beta   90.00
_cell.angle_gamma   90.00
#
_symmetry.space_group_name_H-M   'P 1'
#
loop_
_entity.id
_entity.type
_entity.pdbx_description
1 polymer ?
#
loop_
_entity_poly.entity_id
_entity_poly.type
_entity_poly.pdbx_seq_one_letter_code
_entity_poly.pdbx_strand_id
1 'polypeptide(L)'
;MIYELHIGTFTPGGTLDSAIDRLDHLVNLGVDFVELMPVNAFAGSHGWGYDGVLWYAVHEPYGGPDALMRFIRGAHARGLGVLLDVVFNHLGPSGNYLPRFGPYLSAASNPWGDGINIADADSDEVRRYIIDCALGWLRDFGADGLRLDAVHALVDTTAVHILEELAAETDALAGQLGRPLTLIAESDRNDPRFITPRADGGYGLTAQWDDDIHHALHTAVSGERHGYYGDFGSLATLAETLKNGYFHAGSYSSFRRRRHGRPLDTAAIPGHRLLAYTCTHDQVGNRAAGDRPSGYLSEGQLALSAALALLSPFTALLFMGEEWAASTPFQFFSSHPEPELAEAPGSGAARSSPSTVGTPRRSPTRRMSAPSPTRNWTGRSWDRGRMPGCSTATGS
;
A
#
# COMPACT_ATOMS: atom_id res chain seq x y z
N MET A 1 -5.68 12.37 -6.60
CA MET A 1 -5.76 11.81 -5.23
C MET A 1 -6.10 10.33 -5.31
N ILE A 2 -5.40 9.50 -4.55
CA ILE A 2 -5.60 8.05 -4.47
C ILE A 2 -6.32 7.72 -3.16
N TYR A 3 -7.21 6.73 -3.17
CA TYR A 3 -7.90 6.23 -1.99
C TYR A 3 -7.65 4.73 -1.84
N GLU A 4 -6.88 4.35 -0.83
CA GLU A 4 -6.55 2.97 -0.51
C GLU A 4 -7.66 2.32 0.30
N LEU A 5 -8.10 1.14 -0.09
CA LEU A 5 -9.12 0.38 0.63
C LEU A 5 -8.89 -1.13 0.62
N HIS A 6 -9.39 -1.80 1.64
CA HIS A 6 -9.42 -3.24 1.79
C HIS A 6 -10.83 -3.79 1.53
N ILE A 7 -11.01 -4.56 0.47
CA ILE A 7 -12.34 -5.06 0.04
C ILE A 7 -13.07 -5.80 1.16
N GLY A 8 -12.39 -6.69 1.86
CA GLY A 8 -12.99 -7.52 2.91
C GLY A 8 -13.56 -6.75 4.12
N THR A 9 -13.20 -5.47 4.29
CA THR A 9 -13.64 -4.65 5.42
C THR A 9 -14.20 -3.28 5.02
N PHE A 10 -14.17 -2.92 3.76
CA PHE A 10 -14.66 -1.64 3.27
C PHE A 10 -16.17 -1.50 3.42
N THR A 11 -16.90 -2.60 3.24
CA THR A 11 -18.35 -2.65 3.42
C THR A 11 -18.74 -3.82 4.31
N PRO A 12 -19.96 -3.82 4.91
CA PRO A 12 -20.45 -4.98 5.65
C PRO A 12 -20.52 -6.28 4.83
N GLY A 13 -20.68 -6.17 3.50
CA GLY A 13 -20.73 -7.31 2.60
C GLY A 13 -19.35 -7.91 2.32
N GLY A 14 -18.26 -7.14 2.48
CA GLY A 14 -16.90 -7.59 2.27
C GLY A 14 -16.60 -8.08 0.85
N THR A 15 -17.32 -7.58 -0.16
CA THR A 15 -17.21 -8.02 -1.55
C THR A 15 -17.00 -6.86 -2.50
N LEU A 16 -16.44 -7.14 -3.68
CA LEU A 16 -16.26 -6.16 -4.75
C LEU A 16 -17.60 -5.56 -5.19
N ASP A 17 -18.65 -6.38 -5.31
CA ASP A 17 -19.98 -5.89 -5.70
C ASP A 17 -20.55 -4.93 -4.65
N SER A 18 -20.43 -5.21 -3.36
CA SER A 18 -20.87 -4.30 -2.29
C SER A 18 -20.04 -3.01 -2.22
N ALA A 19 -18.78 -3.05 -2.66
CA ALA A 19 -17.93 -1.87 -2.73
C ALA A 19 -18.34 -0.91 -3.86
N ILE A 20 -18.94 -1.41 -4.95
CA ILE A 20 -19.47 -0.58 -6.06
C ILE A 20 -20.49 0.44 -5.53
N ASP A 21 -21.32 0.07 -4.56
CA ASP A 21 -22.35 0.94 -3.98
C ASP A 21 -21.74 2.14 -3.22
N ARG A 22 -20.45 2.15 -2.99
CA ARG A 22 -19.72 3.20 -2.26
C ARG A 22 -18.87 4.11 -3.16
N LEU A 23 -18.74 3.79 -4.43
CA LEU A 23 -17.91 4.57 -5.35
C LEU A 23 -18.37 6.02 -5.51
N ASP A 24 -19.68 6.28 -5.45
CA ASP A 24 -20.21 7.66 -5.53
C ASP A 24 -19.75 8.53 -4.35
N HIS A 25 -19.52 7.93 -3.17
CA HIS A 25 -18.92 8.63 -2.04
C HIS A 25 -17.50 9.08 -2.37
N LEU A 26 -16.69 8.23 -2.98
CA LEU A 26 -15.31 8.54 -3.35
C LEU A 26 -15.26 9.62 -4.45
N VAL A 27 -16.17 9.57 -5.42
CA VAL A 27 -16.31 10.65 -6.41
C VAL A 27 -16.62 11.99 -5.74
N ASN A 28 -17.57 12.00 -4.81
CA ASN A 28 -17.93 13.22 -4.08
C ASN A 28 -16.81 13.75 -3.15
N LEU A 29 -15.90 12.86 -2.71
CA LEU A 29 -14.71 13.21 -1.96
C LEU A 29 -13.63 13.84 -2.87
N GLY A 30 -13.72 13.66 -4.18
CA GLY A 30 -12.74 14.17 -5.16
C GLY A 30 -11.58 13.18 -5.37
N VAL A 31 -11.79 11.89 -5.17
CA VAL A 31 -10.82 10.84 -5.48
C VAL A 31 -10.70 10.66 -6.99
N ASP A 32 -9.50 10.47 -7.49
CA ASP A 32 -9.23 10.15 -8.91
C ASP A 32 -8.99 8.66 -9.12
N PHE A 33 -8.34 8.00 -8.16
CA PHE A 33 -8.00 6.57 -8.22
C PHE A 33 -8.38 5.86 -6.93
N VAL A 34 -8.93 4.66 -7.08
CA VAL A 34 -9.11 3.71 -5.97
C VAL A 34 -7.99 2.69 -6.03
N GLU A 35 -7.22 2.57 -4.94
CA GLU A 35 -6.20 1.53 -4.78
C GLU A 35 -6.75 0.41 -3.93
N LEU A 36 -6.84 -0.79 -4.51
CA LEU A 36 -7.29 -1.98 -3.81
C LEU A 36 -6.08 -2.69 -3.18
N MET A 37 -6.09 -2.86 -1.85
CA MET A 37 -5.19 -3.81 -1.20
C MET A 37 -5.31 -5.18 -1.89
N PRO A 38 -4.33 -6.10 -1.76
CA PRO A 38 -4.24 -7.27 -2.64
C PRO A 38 -5.54 -8.04 -2.78
N VAL A 39 -5.96 -8.23 -4.01
CA VAL A 39 -7.18 -8.99 -4.38
C VAL A 39 -6.87 -10.40 -4.87
N ASN A 40 -5.58 -10.76 -4.99
CA ASN A 40 -5.18 -12.11 -5.37
C ASN A 40 -5.59 -13.14 -4.31
N ALA A 41 -5.78 -14.38 -4.75
CA ALA A 41 -6.25 -15.46 -3.88
C ALA A 41 -5.24 -15.78 -2.76
N PHE A 42 -5.70 -15.77 -1.54
CA PHE A 42 -4.96 -16.13 -0.33
C PHE A 42 -5.70 -17.19 0.48
N ALA A 43 -5.03 -17.79 1.45
CA ALA A 43 -5.61 -18.84 2.29
C ALA A 43 -6.67 -18.31 3.24
N GLY A 44 -7.75 -19.08 3.43
CA GLY A 44 -8.86 -18.69 4.31
C GLY A 44 -9.78 -17.63 3.73
N SER A 45 -10.61 -17.03 4.58
CA SER A 45 -11.63 -16.03 4.18
C SER A 45 -11.32 -14.62 4.69
N HIS A 46 -10.33 -14.46 5.57
CA HIS A 46 -9.98 -13.21 6.20
C HIS A 46 -8.47 -13.00 6.15
N GLY A 47 -8.02 -11.92 5.55
CA GLY A 47 -6.61 -11.56 5.45
C GLY A 47 -6.45 -10.25 4.73
N TRP A 48 -5.30 -9.61 4.88
CA TRP A 48 -4.94 -8.43 4.12
C TRP A 48 -4.67 -8.73 2.64
N GLY A 49 -4.38 -10.03 2.31
CA GLY A 49 -4.10 -10.46 0.95
C GLY A 49 -2.61 -10.59 0.59
N TYR A 50 -1.69 -10.25 1.50
CA TYR A 50 -0.25 -10.32 1.24
C TYR A 50 0.34 -11.74 1.30
N ASP A 51 -0.43 -12.71 1.79
CA ASP A 51 -0.02 -14.13 1.89
C ASP A 51 -0.47 -14.98 0.69
N GLY A 52 -0.72 -14.37 -0.46
CA GLY A 52 -1.21 -15.07 -1.64
C GLY A 52 -0.13 -15.89 -2.34
N VAL A 53 -0.56 -16.99 -2.99
CA VAL A 53 0.29 -17.86 -3.85
C VAL A 53 -0.23 -17.96 -5.27
N LEU A 54 -1.48 -17.58 -5.52
CA LEU A 54 -2.12 -17.61 -6.83
C LEU A 54 -2.26 -16.19 -7.36
N TRP A 55 -1.17 -15.62 -7.84
CA TRP A 55 -1.11 -14.23 -8.28
C TRP A 55 -2.06 -13.87 -9.43
N TYR A 56 -2.44 -14.86 -10.25
CA TYR A 56 -3.36 -14.69 -11.37
C TYR A 56 -4.85 -14.84 -11.01
N ALA A 57 -5.15 -15.22 -9.76
CA ALA A 57 -6.52 -15.53 -9.36
C ALA A 57 -7.06 -14.46 -8.42
N VAL A 58 -8.30 -14.04 -8.63
CA VAL A 58 -9.04 -13.17 -7.70
C VAL A 58 -9.57 -13.99 -6.54
N HIS A 59 -9.44 -13.48 -5.33
CA HIS A 59 -9.93 -14.09 -4.09
C HIS A 59 -11.44 -14.35 -4.16
N GLU A 60 -11.84 -15.62 -4.07
CA GLU A 60 -13.23 -16.04 -4.26
C GLU A 60 -14.22 -15.38 -3.29
N PRO A 61 -13.89 -15.22 -1.98
CA PRO A 61 -14.76 -14.51 -1.05
C PRO A 61 -15.04 -13.05 -1.42
N TYR A 62 -14.19 -12.42 -2.24
CA TYR A 62 -14.44 -11.05 -2.75
C TYR A 62 -15.40 -11.04 -3.95
N GLY A 63 -15.76 -12.22 -4.49
CA GLY A 63 -16.68 -12.39 -5.63
C GLY A 63 -16.00 -12.86 -6.91
N GLY A 64 -14.70 -13.19 -6.87
CA GLY A 64 -13.95 -13.75 -7.99
C GLY A 64 -13.73 -12.77 -9.15
N PRO A 65 -13.22 -13.27 -10.30
CA PRO A 65 -12.77 -12.45 -11.42
C PRO A 65 -13.88 -11.59 -12.05
N ASP A 66 -15.09 -12.13 -12.18
CA ASP A 66 -16.21 -11.40 -12.75
C ASP A 66 -16.61 -10.19 -11.89
N ALA A 67 -16.55 -10.33 -10.56
CA ALA A 67 -16.83 -9.23 -9.65
C ALA A 67 -15.76 -8.13 -9.74
N LEU A 68 -14.48 -8.49 -9.90
CA LEU A 68 -13.41 -7.51 -10.10
C LEU A 68 -13.63 -6.73 -11.41
N MET A 69 -13.97 -7.40 -12.50
CA MET A 69 -14.29 -6.74 -13.76
C MET A 69 -15.53 -5.83 -13.66
N ARG A 70 -16.55 -6.21 -12.86
CA ARG A 70 -17.71 -5.33 -12.60
C ARG A 70 -17.30 -4.12 -11.78
N PHE A 71 -16.46 -4.30 -10.75
CA PHE A 71 -15.96 -3.21 -9.92
C PHE A 71 -15.16 -2.19 -10.76
N ILE A 72 -14.20 -2.64 -11.55
CA ILE A 72 -13.39 -1.77 -12.41
C ILE A 72 -14.28 -0.99 -13.41
N ARG A 73 -15.20 -1.67 -14.08
CA ARG A 73 -16.17 -1.00 -14.98
C ARG A 73 -17.05 -0.01 -14.24
N GLY A 74 -17.48 -0.35 -13.03
CA GLY A 74 -18.27 0.55 -12.17
C GLY A 74 -17.51 1.80 -11.73
N ALA A 75 -16.22 1.67 -11.47
CA ALA A 75 -15.31 2.77 -11.17
C ALA A 75 -15.11 3.65 -12.42
N HIS A 76 -14.78 3.05 -13.57
CA HIS A 76 -14.60 3.78 -14.83
C HIS A 76 -15.86 4.54 -15.26
N ALA A 77 -17.06 3.96 -15.09
CA ALA A 77 -18.32 4.63 -15.39
C ALA A 77 -18.55 5.90 -14.55
N ARG A 78 -17.81 6.06 -13.46
CA ARG A 78 -17.84 7.22 -12.56
C ARG A 78 -16.62 8.13 -12.71
N GLY A 79 -15.71 7.83 -13.65
CA GLY A 79 -14.49 8.58 -13.87
C GLY A 79 -13.36 8.26 -12.88
N LEU A 80 -13.47 7.17 -12.11
CA LEU A 80 -12.43 6.71 -11.19
C LEU A 80 -11.52 5.70 -11.88
N GLY A 81 -10.19 5.88 -11.77
CA GLY A 81 -9.23 4.83 -12.11
C GLY A 81 -9.11 3.80 -10.99
N VAL A 82 -8.60 2.62 -11.31
CA VAL A 82 -8.38 1.53 -10.35
C VAL A 82 -6.94 1.07 -10.38
N LEU A 83 -6.29 1.09 -9.21
CA LEU A 83 -4.97 0.53 -8.97
C LEU A 83 -5.13 -0.77 -8.19
N LEU A 84 -4.32 -1.78 -8.53
CA LEU A 84 -4.27 -3.03 -7.77
C LEU A 84 -2.92 -3.13 -7.05
N ASP A 85 -2.96 -3.45 -5.76
CA ASP A 85 -1.77 -3.80 -5.01
C ASP A 85 -1.37 -5.25 -5.33
N VAL A 86 -0.13 -5.45 -5.79
CA VAL A 86 0.39 -6.74 -6.21
C VAL A 86 1.68 -7.08 -5.48
N VAL A 87 1.75 -8.33 -5.01
CA VAL A 87 2.83 -8.84 -4.17
C VAL A 87 3.67 -9.82 -4.98
N PHE A 88 4.76 -9.35 -5.59
CA PHE A 88 5.66 -10.18 -6.40
C PHE A 88 6.98 -10.51 -5.70
N ASN A 89 7.19 -10.01 -4.50
CA ASN A 89 8.45 -10.17 -3.77
C ASN A 89 8.55 -11.48 -2.96
N HIS A 90 7.42 -12.13 -2.70
CA HIS A 90 7.34 -13.42 -1.99
C HIS A 90 6.05 -14.17 -2.32
N LEU A 91 5.99 -15.41 -1.90
CA LEU A 91 4.79 -16.26 -1.93
C LEU A 91 4.40 -16.60 -0.50
N GLY A 92 3.10 -16.63 -0.23
CA GLY A 92 2.58 -17.03 1.06
C GLY A 92 2.91 -18.52 1.39
N PRO A 93 2.85 -18.89 2.67
CA PRO A 93 3.23 -20.24 3.10
C PRO A 93 2.16 -21.30 2.82
N SER A 94 0.89 -20.91 2.77
CA SER A 94 -0.23 -21.85 2.62
C SER A 94 -0.48 -22.17 1.15
N GLY A 95 -0.42 -23.45 0.78
CA GLY A 95 -0.75 -23.91 -0.58
C GLY A 95 0.30 -23.58 -1.63
N ASN A 96 1.52 -23.22 -1.24
CA ASN A 96 2.60 -22.95 -2.18
C ASN A 96 3.21 -24.24 -2.73
N TYR A 97 2.77 -24.63 -3.91
CA TYR A 97 3.29 -25.82 -4.63
C TYR A 97 4.19 -25.44 -5.82
N LEU A 98 4.38 -24.16 -6.13
CA LEU A 98 5.18 -23.71 -7.28
C LEU A 98 6.59 -24.30 -7.32
N PRO A 99 7.32 -24.45 -6.22
CA PRO A 99 8.65 -25.06 -6.23
C PRO A 99 8.70 -26.51 -6.73
N ARG A 100 7.53 -27.19 -6.80
CA ARG A 100 7.44 -28.55 -7.37
C ARG A 100 7.37 -28.54 -8.91
N PHE A 101 7.14 -27.39 -9.52
CA PHE A 101 6.93 -27.24 -10.96
C PHE A 101 8.06 -26.49 -11.66
N GLY A 102 8.91 -25.78 -10.92
CA GLY A 102 10.02 -25.02 -11.48
C GLY A 102 10.82 -24.28 -10.42
N PRO A 103 11.87 -23.57 -10.85
CA PRO A 103 12.78 -22.86 -9.96
C PRO A 103 12.23 -21.48 -9.55
N TYR A 104 11.01 -21.46 -8.99
CA TYR A 104 10.32 -20.21 -8.63
C TYR A 104 10.95 -19.48 -7.45
N LEU A 105 11.66 -20.20 -6.57
CA LEU A 105 12.26 -19.62 -5.37
C LEU A 105 13.76 -19.51 -5.50
N SER A 106 14.32 -18.41 -4.99
CA SER A 106 15.75 -18.16 -4.88
C SER A 106 16.28 -18.71 -3.55
N ALA A 107 17.60 -18.96 -3.48
CA ALA A 107 18.26 -19.25 -2.22
C ALA A 107 18.36 -18.05 -1.28
N ALA A 108 18.13 -16.84 -1.77
CA ALA A 108 18.06 -15.65 -0.95
C ALA A 108 16.71 -15.58 -0.24
N SER A 109 16.72 -15.25 1.05
CA SER A 109 15.50 -15.03 1.83
C SER A 109 15.30 -13.53 2.07
N ASN A 110 14.05 -13.14 2.24
CA ASN A 110 13.64 -11.82 2.70
C ASN A 110 12.84 -11.95 4.03
N PRO A 111 12.40 -10.85 4.65
CA PRO A 111 11.67 -10.92 5.92
C PRO A 111 10.36 -11.75 5.88
N TRP A 112 9.80 -11.96 4.69
CA TRP A 112 8.52 -12.66 4.49
C TRP A 112 8.68 -14.11 4.04
N GLY A 113 9.89 -14.57 3.73
CA GLY A 113 10.18 -15.95 3.32
C GLY A 113 11.29 -16.06 2.27
N ASP A 114 11.25 -17.14 1.50
CA ASP A 114 12.16 -17.32 0.38
C ASP A 114 11.87 -16.28 -0.71
N GLY A 115 12.93 -15.68 -1.24
CA GLY A 115 12.81 -14.72 -2.36
C GLY A 115 12.36 -15.41 -3.64
N ILE A 116 11.85 -14.61 -4.56
CA ILE A 116 11.49 -15.10 -5.89
C ILE A 116 12.73 -15.16 -6.77
N ASN A 117 12.88 -16.23 -7.54
CA ASN A 117 14.01 -16.41 -8.44
C ASN A 117 13.86 -15.53 -9.70
N ILE A 118 14.44 -14.33 -9.65
CA ILE A 118 14.43 -13.38 -10.77
C ILE A 118 15.82 -13.12 -11.34
N ALA A 119 16.87 -13.75 -10.77
CA ALA A 119 18.25 -13.47 -11.13
C ALA A 119 19.18 -14.69 -11.13
N ASP A 120 18.78 -15.82 -10.53
CA ASP A 120 19.54 -17.06 -10.50
C ASP A 120 19.34 -17.86 -11.82
N ALA A 121 19.91 -19.06 -11.90
CA ALA A 121 19.75 -19.96 -13.05
C ALA A 121 18.26 -20.25 -13.32
N ASP A 122 17.91 -20.32 -14.59
CA ASP A 122 16.56 -20.63 -15.08
C ASP A 122 15.46 -19.62 -14.62
N SER A 123 15.84 -18.37 -14.35
CA SER A 123 14.93 -17.32 -13.89
C SER A 123 14.06 -16.69 -14.99
N ASP A 124 14.38 -16.85 -16.27
CA ASP A 124 13.69 -16.16 -17.37
C ASP A 124 12.17 -16.43 -17.37
N GLU A 125 11.75 -17.69 -17.19
CA GLU A 125 10.33 -18.05 -17.14
C GLU A 125 9.65 -17.56 -15.85
N VAL A 126 10.39 -17.43 -14.75
CA VAL A 126 9.86 -16.86 -13.50
C VAL A 126 9.66 -15.35 -13.65
N ARG A 127 10.58 -14.65 -14.29
CA ARG A 127 10.41 -13.22 -14.67
C ARG A 127 9.20 -13.05 -15.56
N ARG A 128 9.07 -13.91 -16.60
CA ARG A 128 7.91 -13.89 -17.50
C ARG A 128 6.60 -14.15 -16.76
N TYR A 129 6.58 -15.07 -15.80
CA TYR A 129 5.41 -15.34 -14.96
C TYR A 129 4.96 -14.09 -14.18
N ILE A 130 5.89 -13.30 -13.63
CA ILE A 130 5.59 -12.04 -12.93
C ILE A 130 5.04 -11.00 -13.92
N ILE A 131 5.75 -10.79 -15.02
CA ILE A 131 5.41 -9.76 -16.01
C ILE A 131 4.06 -10.07 -16.66
N ASP A 132 3.81 -11.31 -17.07
CA ASP A 132 2.53 -11.71 -17.65
C ASP A 132 1.37 -11.55 -16.66
N CYS A 133 1.60 -11.82 -15.38
CA CYS A 133 0.61 -11.57 -14.33
C CYS A 133 0.27 -10.08 -14.25
N ALA A 134 1.27 -9.22 -14.16
CA ALA A 134 1.08 -7.78 -14.10
C ALA A 134 0.34 -7.25 -15.33
N LEU A 135 0.77 -7.67 -16.54
CA LEU A 135 0.11 -7.27 -17.78
C LEU A 135 -1.33 -7.83 -17.88
N GLY A 136 -1.57 -9.02 -17.34
CA GLY A 136 -2.92 -9.60 -17.26
C GLY A 136 -3.88 -8.73 -16.44
N TRP A 137 -3.46 -8.24 -15.28
CA TRP A 137 -4.27 -7.31 -14.48
C TRP A 137 -4.59 -6.02 -15.24
N LEU A 138 -3.64 -5.48 -15.97
CA LEU A 138 -3.78 -4.23 -16.73
C LEU A 138 -4.62 -4.42 -18.01
N ARG A 139 -4.39 -5.51 -18.76
CA ARG A 139 -5.00 -5.78 -20.06
C ARG A 139 -6.37 -6.45 -19.94
N ASP A 140 -6.43 -7.57 -19.21
CA ASP A 140 -7.57 -8.47 -19.22
C ASP A 140 -8.64 -8.04 -18.22
N PHE A 141 -8.25 -7.53 -17.07
CA PHE A 141 -9.16 -6.96 -16.08
C PHE A 141 -9.42 -5.47 -16.30
N GLY A 142 -8.50 -4.76 -16.95
CA GLY A 142 -8.65 -3.34 -17.27
C GLY A 142 -8.24 -2.40 -16.14
N ALA A 143 -7.43 -2.85 -15.17
CA ALA A 143 -6.85 -1.96 -14.15
C ALA A 143 -6.02 -0.84 -14.81
N ASP A 144 -5.98 0.33 -14.18
CA ASP A 144 -5.26 1.50 -14.69
C ASP A 144 -3.83 1.58 -14.20
N GLY A 145 -3.49 0.76 -13.22
CA GLY A 145 -2.13 0.65 -12.72
C GLY A 145 -1.99 -0.37 -11.60
N LEU A 146 -0.75 -0.51 -11.15
CA LEU A 146 -0.35 -1.40 -10.07
C LEU A 146 0.46 -0.65 -9.02
N ARG A 147 0.19 -0.90 -7.76
CA ARG A 147 1.12 -0.65 -6.65
C ARG A 147 1.93 -1.91 -6.46
N LEU A 148 3.23 -1.81 -6.54
CA LEU A 148 4.17 -2.92 -6.43
C LEU A 148 4.70 -2.99 -5.00
N ASP A 149 4.28 -4.00 -4.26
CA ASP A 149 4.64 -4.22 -2.87
C ASP A 149 6.14 -4.51 -2.71
N ALA A 150 6.76 -3.88 -1.71
CA ALA A 150 8.12 -4.14 -1.25
C ALA A 150 9.12 -4.37 -2.40
N VAL A 151 9.14 -3.49 -3.42
CA VAL A 151 10.02 -3.65 -4.61
C VAL A 151 11.50 -3.77 -4.25
N HIS A 152 11.89 -3.33 -3.08
CA HIS A 152 13.25 -3.46 -2.55
C HIS A 152 13.62 -4.91 -2.16
N ALA A 153 12.66 -5.80 -2.02
CA ALA A 153 12.85 -7.22 -1.78
C ALA A 153 12.99 -8.03 -3.08
N LEU A 154 12.74 -7.42 -4.23
CA LEU A 154 13.06 -7.97 -5.54
C LEU A 154 14.57 -7.80 -5.79
N VAL A 155 15.35 -8.80 -5.35
CA VAL A 155 16.81 -8.78 -5.48
C VAL A 155 17.20 -9.26 -6.86
N ASP A 156 17.45 -8.32 -7.77
CA ASP A 156 17.83 -8.58 -9.15
C ASP A 156 19.24 -8.08 -9.41
N THR A 157 20.13 -9.00 -9.79
CA THR A 157 21.54 -8.74 -10.11
C THR A 157 21.83 -8.83 -11.61
N THR A 158 20.79 -8.98 -12.43
CA THR A 158 20.92 -9.03 -13.89
C THR A 158 21.15 -7.63 -14.47
N ALA A 159 21.55 -7.58 -15.75
CA ALA A 159 21.83 -6.31 -16.41
C ALA A 159 20.60 -5.43 -16.61
N VAL A 160 19.43 -6.04 -16.81
CA VAL A 160 18.13 -5.35 -16.90
C VAL A 160 17.30 -5.77 -15.70
N HIS A 161 17.08 -4.83 -14.79
CA HIS A 161 16.30 -5.11 -13.58
C HIS A 161 14.85 -5.43 -13.93
N ILE A 162 14.22 -6.40 -13.23
CA ILE A 162 12.84 -6.81 -13.50
C ILE A 162 11.84 -5.64 -13.49
N LEU A 163 12.05 -4.64 -12.65
CA LEU A 163 11.21 -3.43 -12.63
C LEU A 163 11.36 -2.59 -13.90
N GLU A 164 12.56 -2.53 -14.46
CA GLU A 164 12.82 -1.86 -15.74
C GLU A 164 12.15 -2.60 -16.90
N GLU A 165 12.26 -3.93 -16.92
CA GLU A 165 11.62 -4.81 -17.90
C GLU A 165 10.09 -4.68 -17.82
N LEU A 166 9.52 -4.76 -16.62
CA LEU A 166 8.09 -4.58 -16.37
C LEU A 166 7.60 -3.19 -16.83
N ALA A 167 8.36 -2.13 -16.53
CA ALA A 167 8.01 -0.79 -16.95
C ALA A 167 8.01 -0.66 -18.48
N ALA A 168 9.02 -1.26 -19.16
CA ALA A 168 9.09 -1.23 -20.62
C ALA A 168 7.91 -1.94 -21.27
N GLU A 169 7.52 -3.11 -20.78
CA GLU A 169 6.37 -3.86 -21.32
C GLU A 169 5.03 -3.20 -20.97
N THR A 170 4.93 -2.56 -19.79
CA THR A 170 3.75 -1.77 -19.43
C THR A 170 3.59 -0.57 -20.35
N ASP A 171 4.66 0.15 -20.68
CA ASP A 171 4.61 1.26 -21.65
C ASP A 171 4.19 0.78 -23.05
N ALA A 172 4.71 -0.38 -23.50
CA ALA A 172 4.30 -0.98 -24.77
C ALA A 172 2.80 -1.35 -24.76
N LEU A 173 2.31 -1.93 -23.68
CA LEU A 173 0.88 -2.24 -23.51
C LEU A 173 0.03 -0.97 -23.47
N ALA A 174 0.47 0.08 -22.76
CA ALA A 174 -0.22 1.38 -22.74
C ALA A 174 -0.39 1.96 -24.16
N GLY A 175 0.67 1.87 -24.99
CA GLY A 175 0.63 2.26 -26.40
C GLY A 175 -0.37 1.46 -27.21
N GLN A 176 -0.47 0.16 -26.98
CA GLN A 176 -1.44 -0.74 -27.64
C GLN A 176 -2.89 -0.44 -27.23
N LEU A 177 -3.12 -0.19 -25.94
CA LEU A 177 -4.44 0.11 -25.39
C LEU A 177 -4.90 1.55 -25.66
N GLY A 178 -3.98 2.44 -26.04
CA GLY A 178 -4.25 3.87 -26.25
C GLY A 178 -4.64 4.62 -24.97
N ARG A 179 -4.20 4.13 -23.79
CA ARG A 179 -4.43 4.78 -22.49
C ARG A 179 -3.19 4.67 -21.61
N PRO A 180 -2.95 5.66 -20.72
CA PRO A 180 -1.84 5.56 -19.79
C PRO A 180 -2.05 4.41 -18.79
N LEU A 181 -0.94 3.77 -18.41
CA LEU A 181 -0.88 2.78 -17.34
C LEU A 181 0.13 3.25 -16.29
N THR A 182 -0.13 2.94 -15.03
CA THR A 182 0.64 3.45 -13.90
C THR A 182 1.28 2.31 -13.12
N LEU A 183 2.58 2.44 -12.81
CA LEU A 183 3.30 1.57 -11.89
C LEU A 183 3.82 2.40 -10.72
N ILE A 184 3.41 2.06 -9.50
CA ILE A 184 3.78 2.76 -8.27
C ILE A 184 4.65 1.82 -7.42
N ALA A 185 5.88 2.24 -7.10
CA ALA A 185 6.76 1.48 -6.21
C ALA A 185 6.40 1.72 -4.74
N GLU A 186 6.35 0.67 -3.94
CA GLU A 186 6.44 0.79 -2.49
C GLU A 186 7.84 0.39 -2.05
N SER A 187 8.57 1.34 -1.44
CA SER A 187 9.90 1.11 -0.89
C SER A 187 10.34 2.23 0.03
N ASP A 188 10.90 1.84 1.15
CA ASP A 188 11.50 2.73 2.14
C ASP A 188 12.98 3.08 1.87
N ARG A 189 13.52 2.71 0.70
CA ARG A 189 14.96 2.87 0.38
C ARG A 189 15.37 4.30 0.04
N ASN A 190 14.45 5.17 -0.31
CA ASN A 190 14.75 6.50 -0.86
C ASN A 190 15.73 6.41 -2.03
N ASP A 191 15.41 5.53 -2.98
CA ASP A 191 16.22 5.29 -4.15
C ASP A 191 15.53 5.90 -5.39
N PRO A 192 16.02 7.02 -5.92
CA PRO A 192 15.40 7.69 -7.05
C PRO A 192 15.38 6.85 -8.33
N ARG A 193 16.17 5.78 -8.43
CA ARG A 193 16.17 4.91 -9.61
C ARG A 193 14.80 4.28 -9.90
N PHE A 194 13.98 4.06 -8.87
CA PHE A 194 12.63 3.52 -9.09
C PHE A 194 11.84 4.37 -10.09
N ILE A 195 11.91 5.68 -9.94
CA ILE A 195 11.12 6.64 -10.72
C ILE A 195 11.94 7.47 -11.73
N THR A 196 13.26 7.28 -11.80
CA THR A 196 14.09 7.88 -12.84
C THR A 196 13.78 7.22 -14.19
N PRO A 197 13.71 7.97 -15.29
CA PRO A 197 13.50 7.41 -16.63
C PRO A 197 14.55 6.36 -16.99
N ARG A 198 14.14 5.34 -17.76
CA ARG A 198 15.06 4.28 -18.23
C ARG A 198 16.23 4.83 -19.04
N ALA A 199 15.99 5.85 -19.86
CA ALA A 199 17.03 6.53 -20.63
C ALA A 199 18.13 7.18 -19.77
N ASP A 200 17.80 7.49 -18.50
CA ASP A 200 18.70 8.10 -17.53
C ASP A 200 19.21 7.09 -16.49
N GLY A 201 19.05 5.78 -16.77
CA GLY A 201 19.56 4.68 -15.94
C GLY A 201 18.68 4.33 -14.72
N GLY A 202 17.43 4.75 -14.72
CA GLY A 202 16.43 4.31 -13.73
C GLY A 202 15.58 3.17 -14.25
N TYR A 203 14.59 2.75 -13.44
CA TYR A 203 13.67 1.68 -13.79
C TYR A 203 12.40 2.16 -14.52
N GLY A 204 12.12 3.48 -14.47
CA GLY A 204 11.05 4.10 -15.25
C GLY A 204 9.64 3.88 -14.69
N LEU A 205 9.49 3.50 -13.41
CA LEU A 205 8.18 3.43 -12.76
C LEU A 205 7.55 4.82 -12.68
N THR A 206 6.24 4.89 -12.60
CA THR A 206 5.49 6.16 -12.66
C THR A 206 5.63 6.99 -11.39
N ALA A 207 5.51 6.36 -10.23
CA ALA A 207 5.53 7.03 -8.94
C ALA A 207 6.07 6.11 -7.83
N GLN A 208 6.22 6.67 -6.63
CA GLN A 208 6.69 5.94 -5.45
C GLN A 208 5.98 6.43 -4.20
N TRP A 209 5.61 5.51 -3.31
CA TRP A 209 5.27 5.81 -1.93
C TRP A 209 6.47 6.42 -1.22
N ASP A 210 6.28 7.50 -0.46
CA ASP A 210 7.37 8.20 0.22
C ASP A 210 7.16 8.21 1.74
N ASP A 211 7.79 7.25 2.40
CA ASP A 211 7.74 7.12 3.84
C ASP A 211 8.37 8.31 4.57
N ASP A 212 9.38 8.96 4.01
CA ASP A 212 10.00 10.12 4.65
C ASP A 212 9.02 11.29 4.76
N ILE A 213 8.17 11.49 3.74
CA ILE A 213 7.09 12.49 3.79
C ILE A 213 6.11 12.13 4.91
N HIS A 214 5.63 10.86 4.94
CA HIS A 214 4.79 10.39 6.03
C HIS A 214 5.44 10.61 7.39
N HIS A 215 6.69 10.17 7.57
CA HIS A 215 7.40 10.30 8.85
C HIS A 215 7.50 11.76 9.30
N ALA A 216 7.84 12.67 8.38
CA ALA A 216 7.95 14.08 8.68
C ALA A 216 6.59 14.72 9.05
N LEU A 217 5.53 14.41 8.31
CA LEU A 217 4.17 14.86 8.59
C LEU A 217 3.69 14.33 9.95
N HIS A 218 3.78 13.03 10.13
CA HIS A 218 3.32 12.36 11.35
C HIS A 218 4.00 12.91 12.59
N THR A 219 5.34 13.01 12.57
CA THR A 219 6.10 13.49 13.72
C THR A 219 5.86 14.96 14.03
N ALA A 220 5.63 15.80 13.00
CA ALA A 220 5.31 17.21 13.20
C ALA A 220 3.98 17.41 13.90
N VAL A 221 3.00 16.54 13.60
CA VAL A 221 1.62 16.65 14.11
C VAL A 221 1.43 15.87 15.41
N SER A 222 1.93 14.63 15.51
CA SER A 222 1.72 13.75 16.68
C SER A 222 2.71 13.97 17.81
N GLY A 223 3.94 14.42 17.48
CA GLY A 223 5.04 14.46 18.44
C GLY A 223 5.72 13.11 18.68
N GLU A 224 5.30 12.02 18.03
CA GLU A 224 5.96 10.70 18.16
C GLU A 224 7.41 10.74 17.68
N ARG A 225 8.31 9.99 18.38
CA ARG A 225 9.76 9.96 18.13
C ARG A 225 10.35 8.56 18.31
N HIS A 226 9.53 7.53 18.20
CA HIS A 226 9.96 6.15 18.41
C HIS A 226 10.29 5.47 17.07
N GLY A 227 11.25 4.51 17.13
CA GLY A 227 11.61 3.72 15.96
C GLY A 227 12.09 4.58 14.79
N TYR A 228 11.52 4.39 13.61
CA TYR A 228 11.87 5.11 12.40
C TYR A 228 11.50 6.61 12.43
N TYR A 229 10.64 7.04 13.35
CA TYR A 229 10.28 8.45 13.53
C TYR A 229 11.37 9.29 14.22
N GLY A 230 12.39 8.65 14.80
CA GLY A 230 13.38 9.31 15.67
C GLY A 230 14.10 10.50 15.05
N ASP A 231 14.42 10.40 13.78
CA ASP A 231 15.19 11.42 13.04
C ASP A 231 14.31 12.59 12.51
N PHE A 232 12.99 12.45 12.52
CA PHE A 232 12.04 13.40 11.90
C PHE A 232 11.48 14.47 12.85
N GLY A 233 12.25 14.81 13.91
CA GLY A 233 11.74 15.54 15.07
C GLY A 233 11.56 17.04 14.93
N SER A 234 11.96 17.70 13.84
CA SER A 234 11.95 19.15 13.76
C SER A 234 11.10 19.67 12.58
N LEU A 235 10.58 20.89 12.71
CA LEU A 235 9.92 21.57 11.59
C LEU A 235 10.88 21.84 10.43
N ALA A 236 12.19 21.96 10.70
CA ALA A 236 13.20 22.07 9.66
C ALA A 236 13.28 20.77 8.83
N THR A 237 13.19 19.61 9.47
CA THR A 237 13.11 18.32 8.78
C THR A 237 11.87 18.23 7.90
N LEU A 238 10.70 18.66 8.41
CA LEU A 238 9.48 18.71 7.61
C LEU A 238 9.66 19.60 6.37
N ALA A 239 10.19 20.82 6.56
CA ALA A 239 10.42 21.76 5.46
C ALA A 239 11.40 21.21 4.42
N GLU A 240 12.47 20.53 4.86
CA GLU A 240 13.45 19.87 4.01
C GLU A 240 12.82 18.72 3.20
N THR A 241 12.03 17.88 3.86
CA THR A 241 11.33 16.77 3.19
C THR A 241 10.32 17.27 2.16
N LEU A 242 9.49 18.25 2.52
CA LEU A 242 8.52 18.85 1.58
C LEU A 242 9.19 19.51 0.36
N LYS A 243 10.43 20.00 0.52
CA LYS A 243 11.19 20.62 -0.57
C LYS A 243 11.89 19.59 -1.47
N ASN A 244 12.47 18.54 -0.87
CA ASN A 244 13.40 17.64 -1.54
C ASN A 244 12.82 16.25 -1.81
N GLY A 245 11.63 15.93 -1.31
CA GLY A 245 11.05 14.59 -1.26
C GLY A 245 11.65 13.80 -0.11
N TYR A 246 12.86 13.29 -0.27
CA TYR A 246 13.53 12.51 0.77
C TYR A 246 14.27 13.39 1.79
N PHE A 247 14.07 13.09 3.08
CA PHE A 247 14.90 13.62 4.16
C PHE A 247 16.23 12.86 4.25
N HIS A 248 16.16 11.51 4.28
CA HIS A 248 17.36 10.70 4.20
C HIS A 248 17.84 10.58 2.76
N ALA A 249 18.69 11.50 2.35
CA ALA A 249 19.28 11.59 1.02
C ALA A 249 20.80 11.35 1.04
N GLY A 250 21.24 10.28 1.73
CA GLY A 250 22.66 9.96 2.00
C GLY A 250 23.07 10.28 3.43
N SER A 251 22.19 10.81 4.26
CA SER A 251 22.42 11.08 5.69
C SER A 251 22.42 9.80 6.51
N TYR A 252 22.91 9.89 7.77
CA TYR A 252 22.85 8.77 8.72
C TYR A 252 21.43 8.64 9.27
N SER A 253 20.84 7.44 9.17
CA SER A 253 19.59 7.11 9.84
C SER A 253 19.89 6.42 11.18
N SER A 254 19.36 6.99 12.25
CA SER A 254 19.55 6.44 13.61
C SER A 254 18.84 5.09 13.76
N PHE A 255 17.68 4.92 13.14
CA PHE A 255 16.91 3.68 13.11
C PHE A 255 17.65 2.56 12.35
N ARG A 256 18.15 2.86 11.14
CA ARG A 256 18.86 1.88 10.30
C ARG A 256 20.32 1.68 10.68
N ARG A 257 20.86 2.56 11.53
CA ARG A 257 22.26 2.58 12.00
C ARG A 257 23.27 2.60 10.84
N ARG A 258 22.92 3.24 9.73
CA ARG A 258 23.75 3.41 8.53
C ARG A 258 23.31 4.60 7.72
N ARG A 259 24.12 5.00 6.74
CA ARG A 259 23.70 5.99 5.75
C ARG A 259 22.54 5.43 4.93
N HIS A 260 21.58 6.29 4.58
CA HIS A 260 20.35 5.92 3.93
C HIS A 260 19.95 6.91 2.85
N GLY A 261 19.35 6.37 1.78
CA GLY A 261 18.83 7.13 0.67
C GLY A 261 19.88 7.75 -0.26
N ARG A 262 19.37 8.39 -1.31
CA ARG A 262 20.11 9.20 -2.27
C ARG A 262 19.30 10.47 -2.56
N PRO A 263 19.94 11.59 -2.92
CA PRO A 263 19.23 12.79 -3.33
C PRO A 263 18.32 12.50 -4.54
N LEU A 264 17.12 13.07 -4.50
CA LEU A 264 16.23 13.12 -5.65
C LEU A 264 16.55 14.38 -6.46
N ASP A 265 16.63 14.25 -7.77
CA ASP A 265 16.69 15.41 -8.67
C ASP A 265 15.28 15.99 -8.85
N THR A 266 14.92 16.93 -8.02
CA THR A 266 13.59 17.57 -8.03
C THR A 266 13.36 18.49 -9.26
N ALA A 267 14.39 18.78 -10.05
CA ALA A 267 14.25 19.49 -11.31
C ALA A 267 13.80 18.54 -12.44
N ALA A 268 14.27 17.30 -12.41
CA ALA A 268 13.92 16.28 -13.39
C ALA A 268 12.68 15.45 -12.97
N ILE A 269 12.48 15.26 -11.67
CA ILE A 269 11.41 14.42 -11.12
C ILE A 269 10.43 15.34 -10.34
N PRO A 270 9.26 15.63 -10.90
CA PRO A 270 8.29 16.50 -10.26
C PRO A 270 7.65 15.83 -9.04
N GLY A 271 7.26 16.66 -8.04
CA GLY A 271 6.77 16.19 -6.74
C GLY A 271 5.57 15.23 -6.82
N HIS A 272 4.69 15.37 -7.80
CA HIS A 272 3.53 14.47 -7.96
C HIS A 272 3.90 13.00 -8.25
N ARG A 273 5.16 12.71 -8.52
CA ARG A 273 5.66 11.32 -8.64
C ARG A 273 6.03 10.68 -7.29
N LEU A 274 5.89 11.43 -6.20
CA LEU A 274 5.96 10.92 -4.83
C LEU A 274 4.57 10.97 -4.21
N LEU A 275 4.21 9.95 -3.43
CA LEU A 275 2.94 9.88 -2.72
C LEU A 275 3.11 10.36 -1.28
N ALA A 276 2.25 11.30 -0.87
CA ALA A 276 2.17 11.78 0.50
C ALA A 276 0.90 11.24 1.17
N TYR A 277 1.04 10.73 2.38
CA TYR A 277 -0.06 10.15 3.16
C TYR A 277 0.13 10.42 4.65
N THR A 278 -0.98 10.50 5.36
CA THR A 278 -1.00 10.62 6.82
C THR A 278 -1.02 9.25 7.49
N CYS A 279 -1.65 8.27 6.85
CA CYS A 279 -1.56 6.85 7.16
C CYS A 279 -1.91 6.01 5.93
N THR A 280 -1.51 4.74 5.96
CA THR A 280 -1.94 3.67 5.07
C THR A 280 -2.32 2.46 5.91
N HIS A 281 -2.64 1.33 5.28
CA HIS A 281 -2.85 0.07 6.00
C HIS A 281 -1.65 -0.27 6.90
N ASP A 282 -0.42 0.01 6.47
CA ASP A 282 0.81 -0.31 7.20
C ASP A 282 0.97 0.52 8.47
N GLN A 283 0.86 1.84 8.40
CA GLN A 283 1.05 2.68 9.58
C GLN A 283 -0.04 2.47 10.64
N VAL A 284 -1.25 2.10 10.21
CA VAL A 284 -2.33 1.74 11.14
C VAL A 284 -2.17 0.30 11.63
N GLY A 285 -1.96 -0.64 10.71
CA GLY A 285 -1.95 -2.07 11.02
C GLY A 285 -0.73 -2.56 11.78
N ASN A 286 0.42 -1.87 11.64
CA ASN A 286 1.63 -2.17 12.38
C ASN A 286 1.64 -1.59 13.81
N ARG A 287 0.63 -0.80 14.19
CA ARG A 287 0.46 -0.38 15.60
C ARG A 287 -0.12 -1.56 16.40
N ALA A 288 0.35 -1.74 17.63
CA ALA A 288 -0.03 -2.88 18.49
C ALA A 288 -1.55 -3.05 18.69
N ALA A 289 -2.30 -1.95 18.68
CA ALA A 289 -3.75 -1.95 18.80
C ALA A 289 -4.48 -1.68 17.47
N GLY A 290 -3.75 -1.45 16.37
CA GLY A 290 -4.33 -1.03 15.10
C GLY A 290 -5.03 0.32 15.19
N ASP A 291 -4.60 1.16 16.13
CA ASP A 291 -5.23 2.45 16.43
C ASP A 291 -4.95 3.46 15.34
N ARG A 292 -6.03 4.13 14.92
CA ARG A 292 -6.01 5.16 13.88
C ARG A 292 -5.59 6.52 14.45
N PRO A 293 -5.08 7.44 13.62
CA PRO A 293 -4.75 8.82 14.05
C PRO A 293 -5.88 9.51 14.81
N SER A 294 -7.14 9.26 14.45
CA SER A 294 -8.33 9.75 15.14
C SER A 294 -8.48 9.29 16.60
N GLY A 295 -7.78 8.22 17.00
CA GLY A 295 -7.79 7.72 18.37
C GLY A 295 -6.84 8.44 19.32
N TYR A 296 -5.86 9.19 18.79
CA TYR A 296 -4.82 9.84 19.61
C TYR A 296 -4.50 11.28 19.22
N LEU A 297 -4.96 11.76 18.07
CA LEU A 297 -4.83 13.16 17.64
C LEU A 297 -6.13 13.92 17.91
N SER A 298 -6.00 15.21 18.22
CA SER A 298 -7.15 16.13 18.28
C SER A 298 -7.67 16.45 16.88
N GLU A 299 -8.91 16.94 16.78
CA GLU A 299 -9.50 17.38 15.50
C GLU A 299 -8.64 18.41 14.78
N GLY A 300 -8.04 19.36 15.51
CA GLY A 300 -7.11 20.35 14.92
C GLY A 300 -5.85 19.72 14.36
N GLN A 301 -5.29 18.70 15.02
CA GLN A 301 -4.16 17.95 14.53
C GLN A 301 -4.51 17.13 13.29
N LEU A 302 -5.66 16.47 13.27
CA LEU A 302 -6.16 15.75 12.10
C LEU A 302 -6.34 16.69 10.90
N ALA A 303 -6.96 17.85 11.11
CA ALA A 303 -7.14 18.86 10.06
C ALA A 303 -5.79 19.37 9.53
N LEU A 304 -4.82 19.62 10.41
CA LEU A 304 -3.46 20.03 10.02
C LEU A 304 -2.75 18.94 9.23
N SER A 305 -2.85 17.69 9.68
CA SER A 305 -2.27 16.53 9.01
C SER A 305 -2.83 16.39 7.58
N ALA A 306 -4.16 16.43 7.45
CA ALA A 306 -4.84 16.38 6.16
C ALA A 306 -4.42 17.56 5.26
N ALA A 307 -4.36 18.79 5.79
CA ALA A 307 -3.92 19.96 5.02
C ALA A 307 -2.49 19.82 4.50
N LEU A 308 -1.56 19.32 5.33
CA LEU A 308 -0.17 19.11 4.94
C LEU A 308 -0.03 18.04 3.84
N ALA A 309 -0.81 16.96 3.88
CA ALA A 309 -0.80 15.95 2.83
C ALA A 309 -1.48 16.42 1.55
N LEU A 310 -2.73 16.94 1.66
CA LEU A 310 -3.57 17.28 0.51
C LEU A 310 -3.12 18.54 -0.25
N LEU A 311 -2.46 19.50 0.43
CA LEU A 311 -2.01 20.75 -0.17
C LEU A 311 -0.51 20.74 -0.51
N SER A 312 0.17 19.61 -0.32
CA SER A 312 1.57 19.43 -0.70
C SER A 312 1.71 19.31 -2.24
N PRO A 313 2.92 19.44 -2.79
CA PRO A 313 3.15 19.24 -4.22
C PRO A 313 3.15 17.76 -4.65
N PHE A 314 2.86 16.85 -3.73
CA PHE A 314 2.89 15.41 -3.92
C PHE A 314 1.51 14.86 -4.29
N THR A 315 1.46 13.62 -4.79
CA THR A 315 0.18 12.94 -4.98
C THR A 315 -0.33 12.47 -3.62
N ALA A 316 -1.49 12.96 -3.22
CA ALA A 316 -2.10 12.58 -1.94
C ALA A 316 -2.71 11.19 -2.01
N LEU A 317 -2.46 10.37 -0.96
CA LEU A 317 -3.10 9.09 -0.72
C LEU A 317 -3.84 9.15 0.62
N LEU A 318 -5.08 8.68 0.62
CA LEU A 318 -5.92 8.52 1.82
C LEU A 318 -6.18 7.04 2.06
N PHE A 319 -6.14 6.62 3.31
CA PHE A 319 -6.57 5.28 3.70
C PHE A 319 -8.04 5.28 4.13
N MET A 320 -8.80 4.27 3.73
CA MET A 320 -10.25 4.15 3.98
C MET A 320 -10.64 4.52 5.42
N GLY A 321 -11.58 5.44 5.55
CA GLY A 321 -12.11 5.92 6.82
C GLY A 321 -11.39 7.14 7.39
N GLU A 322 -10.32 7.59 6.75
CA GLU A 322 -9.56 8.76 7.19
C GLU A 322 -10.38 10.04 7.04
N GLU A 323 -11.17 10.15 5.98
CA GLU A 323 -11.97 11.30 5.62
C GLU A 323 -13.12 11.63 6.61
N TRP A 324 -13.51 10.67 7.44
CA TRP A 324 -14.48 10.93 8.54
C TRP A 324 -13.88 10.60 9.91
N ALA A 325 -12.59 10.49 10.03
CA ALA A 325 -11.88 10.18 11.28
C ALA A 325 -12.40 8.88 11.93
N ALA A 326 -12.46 7.79 11.15
CA ALA A 326 -12.90 6.48 11.63
C ALA A 326 -12.13 6.07 12.89
N SER A 327 -12.84 5.60 13.91
CA SER A 327 -12.26 5.14 15.18
C SER A 327 -12.07 3.62 15.25
N THR A 328 -12.57 2.88 14.26
CA THR A 328 -12.45 1.42 14.22
C THR A 328 -10.99 1.02 13.94
N PRO A 329 -10.36 0.25 14.82
CA PRO A 329 -9.00 -0.24 14.60
C PRO A 329 -8.88 -1.08 13.33
N PHE A 330 -7.72 -0.99 12.68
CA PHE A 330 -7.37 -1.82 11.53
C PHE A 330 -6.06 -2.55 11.81
N GLN A 331 -6.13 -3.68 12.50
CA GLN A 331 -4.98 -4.50 12.84
C GLN A 331 -4.64 -5.45 11.69
N PHE A 332 -3.37 -5.90 11.61
CA PHE A 332 -3.02 -7.03 10.76
C PHE A 332 -3.83 -8.27 11.18
N PHE A 333 -4.40 -8.95 10.21
CA PHE A 333 -5.12 -10.21 10.40
C PHE A 333 -4.90 -11.15 9.21
N SER A 334 -4.92 -12.45 9.52
CA SER A 334 -4.87 -13.54 8.56
C SER A 334 -5.67 -14.73 9.09
N SER A 335 -6.05 -15.64 8.21
CA SER A 335 -6.75 -16.88 8.59
C SER A 335 -6.14 -18.08 7.89
N HIS A 336 -4.93 -18.47 8.33
CA HIS A 336 -4.30 -19.67 7.81
C HIS A 336 -5.03 -20.92 8.27
N PRO A 337 -5.29 -21.90 7.36
CA PRO A 337 -5.93 -23.16 7.71
C PRO A 337 -5.03 -24.07 8.55
N GLU A 338 -3.70 -23.95 8.43
CA GLU A 338 -2.71 -24.71 9.20
C GLU A 338 -2.58 -24.12 10.61
N PRO A 339 -2.78 -24.94 11.69
CA PRO A 339 -2.72 -24.42 13.07
C PRO A 339 -1.37 -23.78 13.43
N GLU A 340 -0.27 -24.34 12.93
CA GLU A 340 1.08 -23.83 13.18
C GLU A 340 1.27 -22.41 12.57
N LEU A 341 0.75 -22.19 11.37
CA LEU A 341 0.79 -20.90 10.72
C LEU A 341 -0.18 -19.90 11.36
N ALA A 342 -1.34 -20.36 11.83
CA ALA A 342 -2.31 -19.52 12.52
C ALA A 342 -1.80 -18.98 13.88
N GLU A 343 -0.84 -19.68 14.50
CA GLU A 343 -0.20 -19.26 15.75
C GLU A 343 1.06 -18.38 15.52
N ALA A 344 1.66 -18.46 14.33
CA ALA A 344 2.90 -17.76 13.97
C ALA A 344 2.80 -16.22 14.02
N PRO A 345 1.71 -15.55 13.57
CA PRO A 345 1.60 -14.10 13.65
C PRO A 345 1.71 -13.55 15.07
N GLY A 346 1.19 -14.29 16.06
CA GLY A 346 1.31 -13.93 17.49
C GLY A 346 2.74 -14.01 18.04
N SER A 347 3.56 -14.90 17.47
CA SER A 347 4.97 -15.08 17.86
C SER A 347 5.94 -14.25 17.00
N GLY A 348 5.60 -14.00 15.74
CA GLY A 348 6.39 -13.22 14.78
C GLY A 348 6.31 -11.71 15.05
N ALA A 349 5.12 -11.18 15.33
CA ALA A 349 4.94 -9.80 15.73
C ALA A 349 5.74 -9.42 16.98
N ALA A 350 6.03 -10.38 17.85
CA ALA A 350 6.91 -10.19 19.01
C ALA A 350 8.42 -10.24 18.67
N ARG A 351 8.80 -10.78 17.51
CA ARG A 351 10.22 -11.00 17.14
C ARG A 351 10.72 -10.16 15.95
N SER A 352 9.87 -9.76 15.04
CA SER A 352 10.29 -9.19 13.74
C SER A 352 10.16 -7.67 13.62
N SER A 353 9.58 -6.97 14.60
CA SER A 353 9.44 -5.52 14.51
C SER A 353 10.15 -4.79 15.64
N PRO A 354 11.36 -4.28 15.38
CA PRO A 354 11.86 -3.11 16.13
C PRO A 354 10.99 -1.87 15.89
N SER A 355 10.02 -1.95 14.97
CA SER A 355 9.14 -0.86 14.51
C SER A 355 7.77 -0.82 15.19
N THR A 356 7.47 -1.71 16.15
CA THR A 356 6.23 -1.60 16.92
C THR A 356 6.28 -0.32 17.75
N VAL A 357 5.61 0.70 17.29
CA VAL A 357 5.32 1.92 18.02
C VAL A 357 4.33 1.55 19.12
N GLY A 358 4.83 1.39 20.34
CA GLY A 358 4.03 1.07 21.52
C GLY A 358 4.78 0.16 22.48
N THR A 359 4.72 0.44 23.79
CA THR A 359 5.23 -0.47 24.83
C THR A 359 4.57 -1.84 24.67
N PRO A 360 5.33 -2.96 24.84
CA PRO A 360 4.78 -4.30 24.68
C PRO A 360 3.83 -4.60 25.86
N ARG A 361 2.60 -4.17 25.75
CA ARG A 361 1.51 -4.86 26.42
C ARG A 361 1.24 -6.10 25.57
N ARG A 362 1.29 -7.28 26.18
CA ARG A 362 0.95 -8.57 25.58
C ARG A 362 -0.29 -8.36 24.70
N SER A 363 -0.10 -8.39 23.39
CA SER A 363 -1.23 -8.47 22.45
C SER A 363 -2.00 -9.72 22.80
N PRO A 364 -3.30 -9.64 23.10
CA PRO A 364 -4.10 -10.83 23.19
C PRO A 364 -4.12 -11.43 21.78
N THR A 365 -3.53 -12.60 21.60
CA THR A 365 -3.75 -13.46 20.45
C THR A 365 -5.25 -13.71 20.35
N ARG A 366 -5.95 -12.88 19.58
CA ARG A 366 -7.33 -13.14 19.23
C ARG A 366 -7.34 -14.15 18.11
N ARG A 367 -7.59 -15.44 18.44
CA ARG A 367 -8.26 -16.30 17.49
C ARG A 367 -9.53 -15.55 17.06
N MET A 368 -9.57 -15.06 15.85
CA MET A 368 -10.84 -14.66 15.29
C MET A 368 -11.59 -15.96 14.96
N SER A 369 -12.36 -16.45 15.92
CA SER A 369 -13.63 -17.09 15.59
C SER A 369 -14.36 -16.12 14.68
N ALA A 370 -15.03 -16.64 13.64
CA ALA A 370 -15.77 -15.86 12.66
C ALA A 370 -16.34 -14.58 13.29
N PRO A 371 -16.13 -13.39 12.71
CA PRO A 371 -16.58 -12.15 13.31
C PRO A 371 -18.06 -12.28 13.59
N SER A 372 -18.45 -12.06 14.84
CA SER A 372 -19.86 -11.89 15.18
C SER A 372 -20.40 -10.80 14.26
N PRO A 373 -21.58 -10.96 13.64
CA PRO A 373 -22.12 -10.01 12.66
C PRO A 373 -22.29 -8.57 13.19
N THR A 374 -22.06 -8.36 14.47
CA THR A 374 -22.26 -7.07 15.17
C THR A 374 -21.01 -6.18 15.22
N ARG A 375 -19.84 -6.60 14.67
CA ARG A 375 -18.63 -5.77 14.63
C ARG A 375 -18.19 -5.37 13.22
N ASN A 376 -19.00 -5.65 12.25
CA ASN A 376 -18.86 -5.05 10.92
C ASN A 376 -19.23 -3.56 11.01
N TRP A 377 -18.62 -2.76 10.19
CA TRP A 377 -18.96 -1.38 9.91
C TRP A 377 -20.46 -1.17 10.04
N THR A 378 -20.92 -0.60 11.15
CA THR A 378 -22.33 -0.31 11.31
C THR A 378 -22.62 0.90 10.43
N GLY A 379 -23.56 0.77 9.50
CA GLY A 379 -23.96 1.81 8.55
C GLY A 379 -24.40 3.16 9.18
N ARG A 380 -24.26 3.32 10.49
CA ARG A 380 -24.55 4.57 11.20
C ARG A 380 -23.47 5.65 11.00
N SER A 381 -22.24 5.30 10.62
CA SER A 381 -21.21 6.31 10.35
C SER A 381 -21.38 6.95 8.98
N TRP A 382 -22.04 6.28 8.03
CA TRP A 382 -22.30 6.82 6.70
C TRP A 382 -23.46 7.82 6.61
N ASP A 383 -24.45 7.70 7.50
CA ASP A 383 -25.66 8.55 7.48
C ASP A 383 -25.52 9.89 8.22
N ARG A 384 -24.37 10.15 8.87
CA ARG A 384 -24.14 11.41 9.60
C ARG A 384 -22.97 12.22 9.05
N GLY A 385 -22.98 12.47 7.76
CA GLY A 385 -22.12 13.45 7.11
C GLY A 385 -22.63 14.88 7.28
N ARG A 386 -22.75 15.36 8.52
CA ARG A 386 -22.77 16.79 8.82
C ARG A 386 -21.65 17.07 9.80
N MET A 387 -20.57 17.68 9.30
CA MET A 387 -19.66 18.39 10.18
C MET A 387 -20.45 19.47 10.93
N PRO A 388 -20.37 19.57 12.26
CA PRO A 388 -20.86 20.74 12.95
C PRO A 388 -19.90 21.91 12.68
N GLY A 389 -20.37 22.95 12.03
CA GLY A 389 -19.78 24.26 12.11
C GLY A 389 -18.97 24.78 10.92
N CYS A 390 -19.55 24.83 9.72
CA CYS A 390 -19.22 25.88 8.78
C CYS A 390 -20.46 26.76 8.59
N SER A 391 -20.67 27.73 9.46
CA SER A 391 -21.63 28.79 9.25
C SER A 391 -21.08 29.73 8.19
N THR A 392 -21.69 29.76 7.02
CA THR A 392 -21.52 30.83 6.07
C THR A 392 -21.97 32.14 6.71
N ALA A 393 -21.03 32.97 7.12
CA ALA A 393 -21.31 34.38 7.42
C ALA A 393 -21.52 35.12 6.10
N THR A 394 -22.75 35.18 5.66
CA THR A 394 -23.19 36.27 4.74
C THR A 394 -23.50 37.48 5.60
N GLY A 395 -22.55 38.42 5.70
CA GLY A 395 -22.75 39.73 6.23
C GLY A 395 -23.10 40.69 5.09
N SER A 396 -24.19 41.36 5.25
CA SER A 396 -24.65 42.52 4.51
C SER A 396 -23.63 43.65 4.40
#